data_a37da7422cb7a5cf4599c0c1096a0b68
#
_entry.id   a37da7422cb7a5cf4599c0c1096a0b68
#
_cell.length_a   1.000
_cell.length_b   1.000
_cell.length_c   1.000
_cell.angle_alpha   90.00
_cell.angle_beta   90.00
_cell.angle_gamma   90.00
#
_symmetry.space_group_name_H-M   'P 1'
#
loop_
_entity.id
_entity.type
_entity.pdbx_description
1 polymer ?
#
loop_
_entity_poly.entity_id
_entity_poly.type
_entity_poly.pdbx_seq_one_letter_code
_entity_poly.pdbx_strand_id
1 'polypeptide(L)'
;MNKLLKDLYDCFYTPPELAATKREIEECHRALIEALGKPERRLVLKIIDAKDHILEDTSLDSFISGFRLAWRLSAELNHYDDERPARCQAAEKLGARFTLKKEDDEQ
;
A
#
# COMPACT_ATOMS: atom_id res chain seq x y z
N MET A 1 11.14 -13.15 6.34
CA MET A 1 10.90 -11.84 5.73
C MET A 1 12.06 -10.91 6.02
N ASN A 2 12.43 -10.09 5.08
CA ASN A 2 13.54 -9.18 5.26
C ASN A 2 13.18 -8.09 6.28
N LYS A 3 14.00 -7.99 7.33
CA LYS A 3 13.79 -7.00 8.40
C LYS A 3 13.82 -5.56 7.88
N LEU A 4 14.67 -5.27 6.91
CA LEU A 4 14.80 -3.92 6.35
C LEU A 4 13.51 -3.48 5.67
N LEU A 5 12.86 -4.37 4.92
CA LEU A 5 11.58 -4.05 4.27
C LEU A 5 10.49 -3.81 5.29
N LYS A 6 10.46 -4.59 6.36
CA LYS A 6 9.52 -4.38 7.45
C LYS A 6 9.78 -3.06 8.17
N ASP A 7 11.04 -2.73 8.41
CA ASP A 7 11.42 -1.46 9.03
C ASP A 7 10.99 -0.27 8.17
N LEU A 8 11.15 -0.37 6.84
CA LEU A 8 10.67 0.66 5.92
C LEU A 8 9.16 0.81 5.99
N TYR A 9 8.45 -0.30 6.04
CA TYR A 9 7.00 -0.29 6.18
C TYR A 9 6.58 0.41 7.47
N ASP A 10 7.20 0.05 8.58
CA ASP A 10 6.87 0.63 9.88
C ASP A 10 7.14 2.13 9.93
N CYS A 11 8.19 2.60 9.23
CA CYS A 11 8.58 4.01 9.22
C CYS A 11 7.76 4.86 8.26
N PHE A 12 7.38 4.33 7.11
CA PHE A 12 6.83 5.14 6.03
C PHE A 12 5.38 4.85 5.69
N TYR A 13 4.86 3.70 6.07
CA TYR A 13 3.47 3.40 5.77
C TYR A 13 2.56 4.06 6.81
N THR A 14 1.61 4.83 6.33
CA THR A 14 0.57 5.42 7.15
C THR A 14 -0.77 4.85 6.71
N PRO A 15 -1.45 4.07 7.57
CA PRO A 15 -2.74 3.52 7.21
C PRO A 15 -3.78 4.63 7.01
N PRO A 16 -4.73 4.45 6.10
CA PRO A 16 -5.79 5.42 5.92
C PRO A 16 -6.68 5.50 7.16
N GLU A 17 -7.19 6.69 7.43
CA GLU A 17 -8.18 6.86 8.49
C GLU A 17 -9.56 6.49 7.95
N LEU A 18 -10.17 5.50 8.57
CA LEU A 18 -11.50 5.04 8.20
C LEU A 18 -12.42 5.20 9.42
N ALA A 19 -12.49 6.43 9.93
CA ALA A 19 -13.16 6.73 11.18
C ALA A 19 -14.64 6.31 11.19
N ALA A 20 -15.35 6.57 10.10
CA ALA A 20 -16.77 6.22 10.00
C ALA A 20 -16.97 4.71 10.05
N THR A 21 -16.16 3.97 9.28
CA THR A 21 -16.25 2.51 9.24
C THR A 21 -15.83 1.88 10.58
N LYS A 22 -14.80 2.42 11.20
CA LYS A 22 -14.36 1.96 12.53
C LYS A 22 -15.44 2.17 13.56
N ARG A 23 -16.13 3.29 13.52
CA ARG A 23 -17.23 3.59 14.44
C ARG A 23 -18.40 2.61 14.23
N GLU A 24 -18.72 2.31 13.00
CA GLU A 24 -19.75 1.34 12.66
C GLU A 24 -19.41 -0.04 13.22
N ILE A 25 -18.15 -0.47 13.07
CA ILE A 25 -17.68 -1.74 13.62
C ILE A 25 -17.81 -1.75 15.14
N GLU A 26 -17.42 -0.67 15.82
CA GLU A 26 -17.51 -0.55 17.26
C GLU A 26 -18.96 -0.61 17.75
N GLU A 27 -19.87 0.05 17.06
CA GLU A 27 -21.29 0.04 17.39
C GLU A 27 -21.89 -1.35 17.24
N CYS A 28 -21.59 -2.04 16.13
CA CYS A 28 -22.04 -3.41 15.90
C CYS A 28 -21.45 -4.36 16.93
N HIS A 29 -20.18 -4.21 17.25
CA HIS A 29 -19.51 -5.06 18.25
C HIS A 29 -20.15 -4.88 19.63
N ARG A 30 -20.43 -3.65 20.02
CA ARG A 30 -21.07 -3.33 21.29
C ARG A 30 -22.45 -3.97 21.37
N ALA A 31 -23.23 -3.87 20.28
CA ALA A 31 -24.56 -4.48 20.23
C ALA A 31 -24.48 -6.00 20.35
N LEU A 32 -23.49 -6.63 19.70
CA LEU A 32 -23.30 -8.08 19.80
C LEU A 32 -22.91 -8.50 21.21
N ILE A 33 -22.03 -7.76 21.87
CA ILE A 33 -21.61 -8.06 23.24
C ILE A 33 -22.79 -8.01 24.19
N GLU A 34 -23.69 -7.06 24.03
CA GLU A 34 -24.88 -6.96 24.87
C GLU A 34 -25.88 -8.08 24.62
N ALA A 35 -25.96 -8.57 23.38
CA ALA A 35 -26.93 -9.59 22.99
C ALA A 35 -26.46 -11.03 23.20
N LEU A 36 -25.15 -11.26 23.24
CA LEU A 36 -24.58 -12.61 23.26
C LEU A 36 -24.09 -13.02 24.65
N GLY A 37 -24.08 -14.33 24.89
CA GLY A 37 -23.48 -14.90 26.08
C GLY A 37 -21.96 -14.92 26.01
N LYS A 38 -21.35 -15.29 27.13
CA LYS A 38 -19.88 -15.25 27.28
C LYS A 38 -19.12 -16.10 26.26
N PRO A 39 -19.54 -17.35 25.96
CA PRO A 39 -18.81 -18.15 24.95
C PRO A 39 -18.86 -17.53 23.57
N GLU A 40 -20.00 -16.99 23.16
CA GLU A 40 -20.20 -16.37 21.86
C GLU A 40 -19.44 -15.07 21.74
N ARG A 41 -19.32 -14.30 22.82
CA ARG A 41 -18.49 -13.08 22.85
C ARG A 41 -17.03 -13.40 22.57
N ARG A 42 -16.53 -14.50 23.12
CA ARG A 42 -15.16 -14.95 22.87
C ARG A 42 -14.92 -15.30 21.40
N LEU A 43 -15.91 -15.92 20.76
CA LEU A 43 -15.83 -16.26 19.35
C LEU A 43 -15.78 -14.99 18.50
N VAL A 44 -16.60 -14.00 18.82
CA VAL A 44 -16.61 -12.71 18.13
C VAL A 44 -15.25 -12.03 18.26
N LEU A 45 -14.66 -12.01 19.45
CA LEU A 45 -13.35 -11.44 19.67
C LEU A 45 -12.27 -12.17 18.87
N LYS A 46 -12.33 -13.49 18.78
CA LYS A 46 -11.39 -14.27 17.99
C LYS A 46 -11.49 -13.94 16.50
N ILE A 47 -12.69 -13.76 16.01
CA ILE A 47 -12.90 -13.36 14.60
C ILE A 47 -12.28 -12.00 14.35
N ILE A 48 -12.52 -11.04 15.23
CA ILE A 48 -11.98 -9.68 15.10
C ILE A 48 -10.45 -9.72 15.09
N ASP A 49 -9.86 -10.41 16.07
CA ASP A 49 -8.41 -10.51 16.17
C ASP A 49 -7.79 -11.18 14.95
N ALA A 50 -8.41 -12.25 14.47
CA ALA A 50 -7.92 -12.94 13.29
C ALA A 50 -8.00 -12.06 12.04
N LYS A 51 -9.07 -11.29 11.89
CA LYS A 51 -9.21 -10.35 10.79
C LYS A 51 -8.17 -9.23 10.87
N ASP A 52 -7.89 -8.75 12.06
CA ASP A 52 -6.86 -7.73 12.26
C ASP A 52 -5.48 -8.24 11.87
N HIS A 53 -5.16 -9.49 12.21
CA HIS A 53 -3.92 -10.13 11.77
C HIS A 53 -3.83 -10.26 10.25
N ILE A 54 -4.91 -10.68 9.61
CA ILE A 54 -4.98 -10.76 8.15
C ILE A 54 -4.73 -9.39 7.54
N LEU A 55 -5.35 -8.36 8.10
CA LEU A 55 -5.20 -7.00 7.61
C LEU A 55 -3.76 -6.52 7.72
N GLU A 56 -3.12 -6.74 8.85
CA GLU A 56 -1.72 -6.36 9.07
C GLU A 56 -0.80 -7.09 8.10
N ASP A 57 -0.95 -8.41 7.98
CA ASP A 57 -0.13 -9.22 7.09
C ASP A 57 -0.34 -8.84 5.63
N THR A 58 -1.58 -8.60 5.24
CA THR A 58 -1.93 -8.19 3.88
C THR A 58 -1.36 -6.81 3.55
N SER A 59 -1.43 -5.88 4.50
CA SER A 59 -0.89 -4.54 4.31
C SER A 59 0.63 -4.57 4.13
N LEU A 60 1.32 -5.34 4.96
CA LEU A 60 2.76 -5.49 4.85
C LEU A 60 3.15 -6.18 3.54
N ASP A 61 2.46 -7.25 3.19
CA ASP A 61 2.71 -7.97 1.94
C ASP A 61 2.47 -7.08 0.73
N SER A 62 1.40 -6.30 0.73
CA SER A 62 1.09 -5.36 -0.34
C SER A 62 2.17 -4.29 -0.50
N PHE A 63 2.68 -3.78 0.61
CA PHE A 63 3.77 -2.81 0.61
C PHE A 63 5.04 -3.41 -0.02
N ILE A 64 5.42 -4.61 0.41
CA ILE A 64 6.59 -5.31 -0.09
C ILE A 64 6.43 -5.66 -1.57
N SER A 65 5.26 -6.12 -1.97
CA SER A 65 4.96 -6.47 -3.36
C SER A 65 5.03 -5.24 -4.27
N GLY A 66 4.49 -4.12 -3.81
CA GLY A 66 4.57 -2.86 -4.54
C GLY A 66 6.00 -2.36 -4.67
N PHE A 67 6.78 -2.44 -3.60
CA PHE A 67 8.19 -2.08 -3.62
C PHE A 67 8.98 -2.95 -4.60
N ARG A 68 8.73 -4.26 -4.58
CA ARG A 68 9.37 -5.21 -5.48
C ARG A 68 9.01 -4.92 -6.94
N LEU A 69 7.75 -4.63 -7.21
CA LEU A 69 7.31 -4.27 -8.55
C LEU A 69 8.00 -3.00 -9.04
N ALA A 70 8.05 -1.97 -8.21
CA ALA A 70 8.73 -0.73 -8.54
C ALA A 70 10.21 -0.96 -8.84
N TRP A 71 10.87 -1.80 -8.06
CA TRP A 71 12.27 -2.15 -8.28
C TRP A 71 12.47 -2.86 -9.62
N ARG A 72 11.61 -3.82 -9.94
CA ARG A 72 11.67 -4.52 -11.23
C ARG A 72 11.46 -3.58 -12.40
N LEU A 73 10.47 -2.71 -12.31
CA LEU A 73 10.20 -1.73 -13.35
C LEU A 73 11.38 -0.79 -13.53
N SER A 74 11.99 -0.37 -12.45
CA SER A 74 13.18 0.49 -12.50
C SER A 74 14.35 -0.22 -13.21
N ALA A 75 14.57 -1.50 -12.88
CA ALA A 75 15.63 -2.29 -13.50
C ALA A 75 15.39 -2.49 -14.99
N GLU A 76 14.17 -2.79 -15.39
CA GLU A 76 13.82 -2.94 -16.81
C GLU A 76 13.98 -1.64 -17.58
N LEU A 77 13.58 -0.53 -16.97
CA LEU A 77 13.72 0.78 -17.58
C LEU A 77 15.19 1.14 -17.79
N ASN A 78 16.03 0.89 -16.79
CA ASN A 78 17.47 1.14 -16.90
C ASN A 78 18.10 0.27 -17.99
N HIS A 79 17.70 -0.99 -18.06
CA HIS A 79 18.19 -1.91 -19.08
C HIS A 79 17.78 -1.46 -20.49
N TYR A 80 16.56 -1.03 -20.64
CA TYR A 80 16.06 -0.48 -21.90
C TYR A 80 16.85 0.75 -22.31
N ASP A 81 17.12 1.65 -21.38
CA ASP A 81 17.89 2.87 -21.66
C ASP A 81 19.30 2.56 -22.14
N ASP A 82 19.95 1.55 -21.57
CA ASP A 82 21.30 1.13 -21.95
C ASP A 82 21.36 0.55 -23.38
N GLU A 83 20.31 -0.11 -23.82
CA GLU A 83 20.27 -0.79 -25.11
C GLU A 83 19.71 0.08 -26.25
N ARG A 84 19.14 1.21 -25.92
CA ARG A 84 18.38 1.98 -26.88
C ARG A 84 19.26 2.79 -27.82
N PRO A 85 18.90 2.89 -29.12
CA PRO A 85 19.66 3.70 -30.05
C PRO A 85 19.56 5.20 -29.82
N ALA A 86 20.50 5.98 -30.36
CA ALA A 86 20.61 7.41 -30.10
C ALA A 86 19.32 8.20 -30.42
N ARG A 87 18.59 7.80 -31.45
CA ARG A 87 17.32 8.46 -31.80
C ARG A 87 16.26 8.34 -30.71
N CYS A 88 16.28 7.24 -29.96
CA CYS A 88 15.37 7.05 -28.82
C CYS A 88 15.72 7.98 -27.67
N GLN A 89 17.01 8.26 -27.50
CA GLN A 89 17.47 9.23 -26.50
C GLN A 89 16.94 10.63 -26.81
N ALA A 90 16.89 11.00 -28.09
CA ALA A 90 16.33 12.29 -28.50
C ALA A 90 14.83 12.38 -28.16
N ALA A 91 14.10 11.29 -28.41
CA ALA A 91 12.67 11.23 -28.05
C ALA A 91 12.46 11.35 -26.54
N GLU A 92 13.33 10.75 -25.76
CA GLU A 92 13.29 10.87 -24.30
C GLU A 92 13.47 12.31 -23.83
N LYS A 93 14.43 13.01 -24.40
CA LYS A 93 14.66 14.43 -24.09
C LYS A 93 13.43 15.27 -24.43
N LEU A 94 12.77 14.96 -25.54
CA LEU A 94 11.54 15.64 -25.93
C LEU A 94 10.42 15.35 -24.93
N GLY A 95 10.30 14.11 -24.47
CA GLY A 95 9.33 13.73 -23.45
C GLY A 95 9.56 14.48 -22.14
N ALA A 96 10.81 14.63 -21.73
CA ALA A 96 11.16 15.40 -20.53
C ALA A 96 10.74 16.87 -20.66
N ARG A 97 10.93 17.46 -21.85
CA ARG A 97 10.48 18.84 -22.11
C ARG A 97 8.97 18.98 -21.98
N PHE A 98 8.23 18.03 -22.50
CA PHE A 98 6.78 18.03 -22.40
C PHE A 98 6.32 17.95 -20.94
N THR A 99 6.97 17.14 -20.17
CA THR A 99 6.64 16.99 -18.75
C THR A 99 6.87 18.30 -17.99
N LEU A 100 8.00 18.95 -18.22
CA LEU A 100 8.31 20.24 -17.59
C LEU A 100 7.32 21.32 -18.00
N LYS A 101 6.99 21.39 -19.30
CA LYS A 101 6.05 22.37 -19.82
C LYS A 101 4.65 22.18 -19.24
N LYS A 102 4.24 20.93 -19.07
CA LYS A 102 2.95 20.61 -18.48
C LYS A 102 2.88 21.07 -17.01
N GLU A 103 3.94 20.90 -16.26
CA GLU A 103 4.01 21.37 -14.88
C GLU A 103 3.91 22.88 -14.82
N ASP A 104 4.57 23.60 -15.73
CA ASP A 104 4.47 25.06 -15.82
C ASP A 104 3.06 25.51 -16.17
N ASP A 105 2.36 24.81 -17.04
CA ASP A 105 0.99 25.14 -17.42
C ASP A 105 0.00 24.93 -16.28
N GLU A 106 0.27 24.05 -15.35
CA GLU A 106 -0.58 23.80 -14.19
C GLU A 106 -0.42 24.86 -13.09
N GLN A 107 0.60 25.66 -13.19
CA GLN A 107 0.84 26.77 -12.27
C GLN A 107 0.08 28.02 -12.77
#